data_2503fb7b0e870b4d26a9732b18b37f53
#
_entry.id   2503fb7b0e870b4d26a9732b18b37f53
#
_cell.length_a   1.000
_cell.length_b   1.000
_cell.length_c   1.000
_cell.angle_alpha   90.00
_cell.angle_beta   90.00
_cell.angle_gamma   90.00
#
_symmetry.space_group_name_H-M   'P 1'
#
loop_
_entity.id
_entity.type
_entity.pdbx_description
1 polymer ?
#
loop_
_entity_poly.entity_id
_entity_poly.type
_entity_poly.pdbx_seq_one_letter_code
_entity_poly.pdbx_strand_id
1 'polypeptide(L)'
;MQSFTNLRINDNIRKCNFEEKDKIIWDLLAIDHSFTGRTDANIANTFILEASQLLVNSIVIFEMGYFDAAYYCLRESLEVATLMAFFVDLPEEKRNTEFKKWKNPSNRFSMQKQMLNELKDKGDIIHDMKKYMPSFFDRIENISNDLNKYVHKQGFDKLYLSSNHPISLGTNPEKIDKKRIEKFSYYLKECISIVAIMRLSIDPMPVLLLDDDIFDRTNEIISEPYPVSFVVEYLKEEDLENYKKTEIYINTYNDIMKFPKTSRCVTDIYKGHCIDLEKMDIILNEINLLKFPYNIATLLIIKIDDVTKVSTYGGFMTFYSSRDCKRKDWNFSSTDFRLFDKDSFNNKYKEVYMSLITIKEKVFYIEHNNKFSINMINYIKELQKELDNLVWLCQTLF
;
A
#
# COMPACT_ATOMS: atom_id res chain seq x y z
N MET A 1 26.00 -41.39 -4.49
CA MET A 1 25.38 -41.20 -5.81
C MET A 1 24.64 -39.84 -5.80
N GLN A 2 25.08 -38.86 -6.58
CA GLN A 2 24.25 -37.67 -6.81
C GLN A 2 22.97 -38.13 -7.51
N SER A 3 21.81 -37.64 -7.09
CA SER A 3 20.57 -37.97 -7.79
C SER A 3 20.61 -37.42 -9.20
N PHE A 4 20.01 -38.10 -10.16
CA PHE A 4 19.89 -37.63 -11.55
C PHE A 4 19.28 -36.22 -11.63
N THR A 5 18.38 -35.89 -10.70
CA THR A 5 17.77 -34.57 -10.55
C THR A 5 18.80 -33.47 -10.26
N ASN A 6 19.76 -33.75 -9.37
CA ASN A 6 20.82 -32.79 -9.02
C ASN A 6 21.77 -32.50 -10.18
N LEU A 7 22.13 -33.52 -10.96
CA LEU A 7 22.94 -33.35 -12.17
C LEU A 7 22.22 -32.46 -13.19
N ARG A 8 20.95 -32.72 -13.43
CA ARG A 8 20.17 -31.96 -14.41
C ARG A 8 19.93 -30.49 -13.99
N ILE A 9 19.76 -30.22 -12.69
CA ILE A 9 19.62 -28.86 -12.16
C ILE A 9 20.95 -28.12 -12.29
N ASN A 10 22.05 -28.71 -11.84
CA ASN A 10 23.36 -28.04 -11.82
C ASN A 10 23.88 -27.72 -13.23
N ASP A 11 23.60 -28.55 -14.23
CA ASP A 11 24.11 -28.38 -15.59
C ASP A 11 23.35 -27.33 -16.42
N ASN A 12 22.10 -27.04 -16.07
CA ASN A 12 21.21 -26.22 -16.89
C ASN A 12 20.72 -24.95 -16.22
N ILE A 13 20.95 -24.74 -14.93
CA ILE A 13 20.49 -23.55 -14.21
C ILE A 13 21.70 -22.71 -13.83
N ARG A 14 21.74 -21.49 -14.40
CA ARG A 14 22.76 -20.50 -14.09
C ARG A 14 22.14 -19.38 -13.28
N LYS A 15 22.50 -19.29 -12.00
CA LYS A 15 22.14 -18.18 -11.13
C LYS A 15 22.82 -16.90 -11.60
N CYS A 16 22.16 -15.79 -11.45
CA CYS A 16 22.76 -14.47 -11.67
C CYS A 16 22.54 -13.58 -10.44
N ASN A 17 23.46 -12.65 -10.22
CA ASN A 17 23.30 -11.63 -9.19
C ASN A 17 22.59 -10.43 -9.77
N PHE A 18 21.45 -10.04 -9.21
CA PHE A 18 20.70 -8.86 -9.59
C PHE A 18 20.88 -7.79 -8.52
N GLU A 19 21.87 -6.91 -8.72
CA GLU A 19 22.31 -5.95 -7.70
C GLU A 19 21.20 -4.96 -7.26
N GLU A 20 20.29 -4.59 -8.15
CA GLU A 20 19.18 -3.67 -7.85
C GLU A 20 18.03 -4.32 -7.04
N LYS A 21 18.11 -5.62 -6.76
CA LYS A 21 17.01 -6.41 -6.18
C LYS A 21 16.43 -5.79 -4.93
N ASP A 22 17.26 -5.57 -3.92
CA ASP A 22 16.79 -5.15 -2.59
C ASP A 22 16.13 -3.76 -2.67
N LYS A 23 16.71 -2.86 -3.49
CA LYS A 23 16.12 -1.55 -3.76
C LYS A 23 14.74 -1.67 -4.40
N ILE A 24 14.64 -2.47 -5.48
CA ILE A 24 13.37 -2.59 -6.22
C ILE A 24 12.29 -3.27 -5.36
N ILE A 25 12.64 -4.31 -4.59
CA ILE A 25 11.69 -4.94 -3.66
C ILE A 25 11.19 -3.94 -2.60
N TRP A 26 12.08 -3.08 -2.10
CA TRP A 26 11.68 -2.01 -1.19
C TRP A 26 10.78 -0.98 -1.88
N ASP A 27 11.11 -0.58 -3.10
CA ASP A 27 10.31 0.37 -3.88
C ASP A 27 8.89 -0.16 -4.17
N LEU A 28 8.70 -1.48 -4.32
CA LEU A 28 7.40 -2.11 -4.53
C LEU A 28 6.43 -1.93 -3.36
N LEU A 29 6.93 -1.65 -2.15
CA LEU A 29 6.08 -1.29 -1.01
C LEU A 29 5.22 -0.05 -1.32
N ALA A 30 5.65 0.83 -2.21
CA ALA A 30 4.85 1.96 -2.67
C ALA A 30 3.52 1.50 -3.32
N ILE A 31 3.55 0.42 -4.07
CA ILE A 31 2.34 -0.19 -4.67
C ILE A 31 1.52 -0.87 -3.57
N ASP A 32 2.16 -1.65 -2.69
CA ASP A 32 1.49 -2.38 -1.61
C ASP A 32 0.71 -1.45 -0.67
N HIS A 33 1.26 -0.29 -0.35
CA HIS A 33 0.64 0.68 0.54
C HIS A 33 -0.34 1.63 -0.15
N SER A 34 -0.49 1.55 -1.46
CA SER A 34 -1.43 2.37 -2.23
C SER A 34 -2.88 1.85 -2.19
N PHE A 35 -3.35 1.36 -1.05
CA PHE A 35 -4.71 0.84 -0.90
C PHE A 35 -5.76 1.87 -1.31
N THR A 36 -6.84 1.42 -1.96
CA THR A 36 -8.01 2.27 -2.12
C THR A 36 -8.93 2.18 -0.91
N GLY A 37 -9.41 3.34 -0.45
CA GLY A 37 -10.48 3.44 0.55
C GLY A 37 -11.90 3.34 -0.03
N ARG A 38 -12.04 3.19 -1.35
CA ARG A 38 -13.32 3.05 -2.02
C ARG A 38 -13.97 1.72 -1.68
N THR A 39 -15.15 1.76 -1.04
CA THR A 39 -15.90 0.56 -0.64
C THR A 39 -16.42 -0.22 -1.86
N ASP A 40 -16.79 0.47 -2.93
CA ASP A 40 -17.24 -0.12 -4.20
C ASP A 40 -16.11 -0.76 -5.01
N ALA A 41 -14.86 -0.41 -4.72
CA ALA A 41 -13.65 -0.87 -5.38
C ALA A 41 -12.71 -1.68 -4.46
N ASN A 42 -13.15 -2.07 -3.28
CA ASN A 42 -12.30 -2.72 -2.27
C ASN A 42 -11.60 -4.00 -2.78
N ILE A 43 -12.21 -4.71 -3.72
CA ILE A 43 -11.60 -5.88 -4.36
C ILE A 43 -10.27 -5.53 -5.07
N ALA A 44 -10.10 -4.29 -5.51
CA ALA A 44 -8.87 -3.84 -6.16
C ALA A 44 -7.65 -4.01 -5.26
N ASN A 45 -7.79 -3.86 -3.93
CA ASN A 45 -6.69 -4.02 -2.99
C ASN A 45 -6.05 -5.42 -3.06
N THR A 46 -6.86 -6.46 -3.26
CA THR A 46 -6.35 -7.83 -3.44
C THR A 46 -5.53 -7.95 -4.73
N PHE A 47 -6.02 -7.38 -5.82
CA PHE A 47 -5.31 -7.43 -7.10
C PHE A 47 -4.05 -6.56 -7.13
N ILE A 48 -4.04 -5.43 -6.40
CA ILE A 48 -2.85 -4.58 -6.24
C ILE A 48 -1.73 -5.39 -5.59
N LEU A 49 -2.03 -6.05 -4.46
CA LEU A 49 -1.07 -6.88 -3.74
C LEU A 49 -0.60 -8.08 -4.58
N GLU A 50 -1.50 -8.73 -5.31
CA GLU A 50 -1.14 -9.86 -6.18
C GLU A 50 -0.22 -9.41 -7.32
N ALA A 51 -0.52 -8.28 -7.98
CA ALA A 51 0.34 -7.74 -9.03
C ALA A 51 1.74 -7.39 -8.52
N SER A 52 1.83 -6.76 -7.35
CA SER A 52 3.10 -6.44 -6.69
C SER A 52 3.86 -7.71 -6.31
N GLN A 53 3.19 -8.71 -5.71
CA GLN A 53 3.81 -9.98 -5.36
C GLN A 53 4.37 -10.72 -6.59
N LEU A 54 3.70 -10.68 -7.73
CA LEU A 54 4.20 -11.25 -8.99
C LEU A 54 5.47 -10.56 -9.46
N LEU A 55 5.58 -9.24 -9.30
CA LEU A 55 6.81 -8.50 -9.59
C LEU A 55 7.96 -8.94 -8.66
N VAL A 56 7.72 -9.10 -7.36
CA VAL A 56 8.70 -9.65 -6.40
C VAL A 56 9.11 -11.06 -6.80
N ASN A 57 8.14 -11.93 -7.10
CA ASN A 57 8.41 -13.30 -7.53
C ASN A 57 9.30 -13.34 -8.78
N SER A 58 9.07 -12.42 -9.73
CA SER A 58 9.88 -12.35 -10.95
C SER A 58 11.37 -12.10 -10.65
N ILE A 59 11.67 -11.24 -9.69
CA ILE A 59 13.04 -10.92 -9.25
C ILE A 59 13.70 -12.15 -8.64
N VAL A 60 13.04 -12.80 -7.69
CA VAL A 60 13.57 -13.96 -6.97
C VAL A 60 13.82 -15.13 -7.92
N ILE A 61 12.87 -15.41 -8.81
CA ILE A 61 12.96 -16.48 -9.80
C ILE A 61 14.07 -16.19 -10.84
N PHE A 62 14.23 -14.91 -11.23
CA PHE A 62 15.29 -14.50 -12.15
C PHE A 62 16.68 -14.76 -11.56
N GLU A 63 16.93 -14.38 -10.30
CA GLU A 63 18.20 -14.65 -9.61
C GLU A 63 18.50 -16.14 -9.49
N MET A 64 17.45 -16.94 -9.28
CA MET A 64 17.60 -18.40 -9.25
C MET A 64 17.97 -19.02 -10.60
N GLY A 65 17.96 -18.23 -11.69
CA GLY A 65 18.30 -18.67 -13.04
C GLY A 65 17.12 -19.20 -13.85
N TYR A 66 15.89 -19.08 -13.38
CA TYR A 66 14.67 -19.51 -14.11
C TYR A 66 14.12 -18.34 -14.94
N PHE A 67 14.91 -17.86 -15.90
CA PHE A 67 14.65 -16.61 -16.61
C PHE A 67 13.30 -16.55 -17.32
N ASP A 68 12.86 -17.63 -17.95
CA ASP A 68 11.57 -17.68 -18.64
C ASP A 68 10.40 -17.62 -17.65
N ALA A 69 10.49 -18.29 -16.52
CA ALA A 69 9.50 -18.23 -15.46
C ALA A 69 9.41 -16.81 -14.86
N ALA A 70 10.54 -16.10 -14.76
CA ALA A 70 10.55 -14.70 -14.33
C ALA A 70 9.74 -13.80 -15.29
N TYR A 71 9.89 -13.99 -16.61
CA TYR A 71 9.09 -13.25 -17.60
C TYR A 71 7.60 -13.63 -17.58
N TYR A 72 7.26 -14.86 -17.15
CA TYR A 72 5.85 -15.23 -16.95
C TYR A 72 5.25 -14.43 -15.78
N CYS A 73 5.97 -14.29 -14.68
CA CYS A 73 5.52 -13.46 -13.57
C CYS A 73 5.34 -11.99 -13.97
N LEU A 74 6.26 -11.42 -14.76
CA LEU A 74 6.11 -10.06 -15.30
C LEU A 74 4.85 -9.92 -16.16
N ARG A 75 4.62 -10.86 -17.07
CA ARG A 75 3.41 -10.85 -17.90
C ARG A 75 2.14 -10.95 -17.07
N GLU A 76 2.14 -11.86 -16.08
CA GLU A 76 0.98 -12.09 -15.21
C GLU A 76 0.66 -10.84 -14.35
N SER A 77 1.67 -10.10 -13.89
CA SER A 77 1.44 -8.85 -13.16
C SER A 77 0.65 -7.82 -13.97
N LEU A 78 0.91 -7.73 -15.28
CA LEU A 78 0.14 -6.86 -16.18
C LEU A 78 -1.29 -7.36 -16.40
N GLU A 79 -1.47 -8.67 -16.46
CA GLU A 79 -2.82 -9.26 -16.58
C GLU A 79 -3.66 -9.00 -15.33
N VAL A 80 -3.07 -9.18 -14.15
CA VAL A 80 -3.71 -8.91 -12.86
C VAL A 80 -4.04 -7.42 -12.70
N ALA A 81 -3.12 -6.52 -13.09
CA ALA A 81 -3.40 -5.07 -13.08
C ALA A 81 -4.53 -4.68 -14.05
N THR A 82 -4.61 -5.33 -15.22
CA THR A 82 -5.74 -5.13 -16.15
C THR A 82 -7.04 -5.68 -15.57
N LEU A 83 -7.00 -6.84 -14.94
CA LEU A 83 -8.15 -7.47 -14.29
C LEU A 83 -8.70 -6.62 -13.14
N MET A 84 -7.82 -5.97 -12.36
CA MET A 84 -8.19 -5.02 -11.32
C MET A 84 -9.05 -3.89 -11.90
N ALA A 85 -8.57 -3.21 -12.95
CA ALA A 85 -9.31 -2.16 -13.61
C ALA A 85 -10.63 -2.68 -14.21
N PHE A 86 -10.61 -3.88 -14.79
CA PHE A 86 -11.77 -4.51 -15.41
C PHE A 86 -12.91 -4.74 -14.41
N PHE A 87 -12.62 -5.14 -13.19
CA PHE A 87 -13.64 -5.33 -12.15
C PHE A 87 -14.05 -4.05 -11.42
N VAL A 88 -13.41 -2.93 -11.66
CA VAL A 88 -13.78 -1.65 -11.04
C VAL A 88 -14.45 -0.71 -12.02
N ASP A 89 -13.94 -0.61 -13.24
CA ASP A 89 -14.35 0.41 -14.22
C ASP A 89 -15.52 -0.02 -15.12
N LEU A 90 -15.90 -1.31 -15.14
CA LEU A 90 -17.06 -1.75 -15.89
C LEU A 90 -18.38 -1.37 -15.21
N PRO A 91 -19.46 -1.11 -15.99
CA PRO A 91 -20.81 -0.95 -15.46
C PRO A 91 -21.22 -2.12 -14.55
N GLU A 92 -21.92 -1.83 -13.45
CA GLU A 92 -22.18 -2.78 -12.36
C GLU A 92 -22.78 -4.12 -12.81
N GLU A 93 -23.80 -4.11 -13.67
CA GLU A 93 -24.42 -5.34 -14.15
C GLU A 93 -23.43 -6.24 -14.89
N LYS A 94 -22.60 -5.63 -15.71
CA LYS A 94 -21.58 -6.33 -16.46
C LYS A 94 -20.47 -6.83 -15.57
N ARG A 95 -19.99 -6.00 -14.67
CA ARG A 95 -18.99 -6.34 -13.65
C ARG A 95 -19.42 -7.57 -12.86
N ASN A 96 -20.66 -7.62 -12.36
CA ASN A 96 -21.19 -8.74 -11.62
C ASN A 96 -21.26 -10.03 -12.47
N THR A 97 -21.59 -9.91 -13.76
CA THR A 97 -21.61 -11.05 -14.68
C THR A 97 -20.22 -11.60 -14.94
N GLU A 98 -19.25 -10.72 -15.26
CA GLU A 98 -17.87 -11.12 -15.53
C GLU A 98 -17.19 -11.69 -14.26
N PHE A 99 -17.47 -11.12 -13.09
CA PHE A 99 -16.96 -11.63 -11.82
C PHE A 99 -17.46 -13.04 -11.49
N LYS A 100 -18.72 -13.35 -11.80
CA LYS A 100 -19.26 -14.72 -11.69
C LYS A 100 -18.57 -15.70 -12.65
N LYS A 101 -18.26 -15.26 -13.88
CA LYS A 101 -17.51 -16.07 -14.85
C LYS A 101 -16.09 -16.34 -14.37
N TRP A 102 -15.40 -15.30 -13.87
CA TRP A 102 -14.04 -15.42 -13.36
C TRP A 102 -13.93 -16.36 -12.16
N LYS A 103 -14.91 -16.32 -11.24
CA LYS A 103 -14.97 -17.23 -10.09
C LYS A 103 -15.22 -18.69 -10.46
N ASN A 104 -15.76 -18.97 -11.63
CA ASN A 104 -16.04 -20.34 -12.05
C ASN A 104 -15.04 -20.79 -13.11
N PRO A 105 -14.07 -21.68 -12.76
CA PRO A 105 -13.02 -22.13 -13.67
C PRO A 105 -13.57 -22.88 -14.92
N SER A 106 -14.81 -23.33 -14.89
CA SER A 106 -15.46 -23.97 -16.04
C SER A 106 -15.87 -22.99 -17.13
N ASN A 107 -15.92 -21.69 -16.83
CA ASN A 107 -16.26 -20.65 -17.78
C ASN A 107 -15.02 -20.12 -18.48
N ARG A 108 -15.15 -19.87 -19.78
CA ARG A 108 -14.11 -19.14 -20.52
C ARG A 108 -14.12 -17.69 -20.05
N PHE A 109 -13.01 -17.22 -19.52
CA PHE A 109 -12.82 -15.83 -19.12
C PHE A 109 -11.99 -15.06 -20.17
N SER A 110 -12.16 -13.75 -20.21
CA SER A 110 -11.47 -12.88 -21.17
C SER A 110 -9.98 -12.81 -20.90
N MET A 111 -9.18 -12.83 -21.97
CA MET A 111 -7.73 -12.59 -21.89
C MET A 111 -7.43 -11.08 -21.75
N GLN A 112 -6.24 -10.72 -21.26
CA GLN A 112 -5.80 -9.34 -21.04
C GLN A 112 -6.15 -8.39 -22.19
N LYS A 113 -5.81 -8.74 -23.41
CA LYS A 113 -6.08 -7.90 -24.60
C LYS A 113 -7.58 -7.65 -24.80
N GLN A 114 -8.42 -8.66 -24.54
CA GLN A 114 -9.88 -8.52 -24.66
C GLN A 114 -10.42 -7.61 -23.56
N MET A 115 -9.97 -7.80 -22.32
CA MET A 115 -10.33 -6.94 -21.18
C MET A 115 -9.94 -5.49 -21.45
N LEU A 116 -8.71 -5.25 -21.88
CA LEU A 116 -8.20 -3.90 -22.14
C LEU A 116 -8.96 -3.21 -23.27
N ASN A 117 -9.29 -3.92 -24.36
CA ASN A 117 -10.09 -3.36 -25.45
C ASN A 117 -11.50 -3.00 -24.98
N GLU A 118 -12.12 -3.87 -24.17
CA GLU A 118 -13.43 -3.61 -23.64
C GLU A 118 -13.45 -2.42 -22.69
N LEU A 119 -12.43 -2.25 -21.82
CA LEU A 119 -12.27 -1.09 -20.97
C LEU A 119 -12.06 0.20 -21.78
N LYS A 120 -11.27 0.14 -22.85
CA LYS A 120 -11.05 1.28 -23.76
C LYS A 120 -12.36 1.75 -24.45
N ASP A 121 -13.30 0.84 -24.65
CA ASP A 121 -14.54 1.11 -25.38
C ASP A 121 -15.73 1.41 -24.45
N LYS A 122 -15.78 0.79 -23.26
CA LYS A 122 -16.97 0.77 -22.37
C LYS A 122 -16.68 1.15 -20.93
N GLY A 123 -15.41 1.24 -20.53
CA GLY A 123 -15.03 1.74 -19.22
C GLY A 123 -15.14 3.27 -19.20
N ASP A 124 -15.55 3.84 -18.08
CA ASP A 124 -15.62 5.29 -17.95
C ASP A 124 -14.22 5.88 -17.75
N ILE A 125 -13.45 5.31 -16.81
CA ILE A 125 -12.12 5.81 -16.39
C ILE A 125 -11.06 5.47 -17.44
N ILE A 126 -10.95 4.21 -17.85
CA ILE A 126 -9.95 3.77 -18.82
C ILE A 126 -10.20 4.37 -20.21
N HIS A 127 -11.45 4.59 -20.58
CA HIS A 127 -11.79 5.29 -21.82
C HIS A 127 -11.27 6.72 -21.81
N ASP A 128 -11.49 7.45 -20.72
CA ASP A 128 -10.98 8.82 -20.55
C ASP A 128 -9.44 8.84 -20.47
N MET A 129 -8.84 7.94 -19.70
CA MET A 129 -7.37 7.79 -19.66
C MET A 129 -6.79 7.55 -21.07
N LYS A 130 -7.39 6.70 -21.88
CA LYS A 130 -6.92 6.45 -23.27
C LYS A 130 -6.91 7.72 -24.12
N LYS A 131 -7.86 8.61 -23.94
CA LYS A 131 -7.94 9.88 -24.65
C LYS A 131 -6.71 10.77 -24.37
N TYR A 132 -6.28 10.85 -23.12
CA TYR A 132 -5.16 11.69 -22.70
C TYR A 132 -3.81 11.00 -22.70
N MET A 133 -3.77 9.66 -22.57
CA MET A 133 -2.55 8.85 -22.42
C MET A 133 -2.45 7.75 -23.49
N PRO A 134 -2.59 8.04 -24.80
CA PRO A 134 -2.54 6.98 -25.83
C PRO A 134 -1.21 6.24 -25.83
N SER A 135 -0.07 6.94 -25.65
CA SER A 135 1.27 6.35 -25.58
C SER A 135 1.45 5.35 -24.45
N PHE A 136 0.78 5.55 -23.32
CA PHE A 136 0.76 4.59 -22.22
C PHE A 136 0.09 3.27 -22.62
N PHE A 137 -1.05 3.34 -23.29
CA PHE A 137 -1.76 2.12 -23.73
C PHE A 137 -1.02 1.38 -24.85
N ASP A 138 -0.35 2.10 -25.75
CA ASP A 138 0.53 1.50 -26.76
C ASP A 138 1.72 0.78 -26.09
N ARG A 139 2.25 1.36 -25.02
CA ARG A 139 3.31 0.75 -24.21
C ARG A 139 2.86 -0.54 -23.55
N ILE A 140 1.66 -0.58 -22.94
CA ILE A 140 1.08 -1.82 -22.38
C ILE A 140 1.04 -2.92 -23.45
N GLU A 141 0.54 -2.59 -24.66
CA GLU A 141 0.42 -3.57 -25.74
C GLU A 141 1.80 -4.06 -26.20
N ASN A 142 2.77 -3.17 -26.35
CA ASN A 142 4.12 -3.51 -26.77
C ASN A 142 4.84 -4.42 -25.76
N ILE A 143 4.82 -4.04 -24.48
CA ILE A 143 5.43 -4.84 -23.40
C ILE A 143 4.75 -6.20 -23.28
N SER A 144 3.41 -6.23 -23.28
CA SER A 144 2.66 -7.49 -23.24
C SER A 144 2.97 -8.40 -24.44
N ASN A 145 3.05 -7.86 -25.64
CA ASN A 145 3.41 -8.62 -26.85
C ASN A 145 4.83 -9.17 -26.77
N ASP A 146 5.77 -8.40 -26.24
CA ASP A 146 7.15 -8.86 -26.09
C ASP A 146 7.25 -9.97 -25.02
N LEU A 147 6.59 -9.81 -23.88
CA LEU A 147 6.54 -10.84 -22.83
C LEU A 147 5.84 -12.11 -23.32
N ASN A 148 4.79 -12.00 -24.14
CA ASN A 148 4.12 -13.15 -24.76
C ASN A 148 5.05 -14.01 -25.61
N LYS A 149 6.09 -13.43 -26.24
CA LYS A 149 7.09 -14.19 -26.98
C LYS A 149 7.87 -15.16 -26.09
N TYR A 150 8.10 -14.80 -24.80
CA TYR A 150 8.70 -15.71 -23.82
C TYR A 150 7.73 -16.79 -23.38
N VAL A 151 6.48 -16.44 -23.13
CA VAL A 151 5.42 -17.38 -22.72
C VAL A 151 5.18 -18.43 -23.82
N HIS A 152 5.08 -17.99 -25.06
CA HIS A 152 4.80 -18.86 -26.21
C HIS A 152 6.06 -19.41 -26.90
N LYS A 153 7.26 -19.16 -26.34
CA LYS A 153 8.54 -19.65 -26.88
C LYS A 153 8.75 -19.27 -28.33
N GLN A 154 8.40 -18.05 -28.72
CA GLN A 154 8.51 -17.56 -30.09
C GLN A 154 9.94 -17.10 -30.40
N GLY A 155 10.70 -17.92 -31.11
CA GLY A 155 12.09 -17.71 -31.49
C GLY A 155 13.08 -18.51 -30.62
N PHE A 156 14.20 -18.90 -31.22
CA PHE A 156 15.22 -19.69 -30.54
C PHE A 156 15.82 -18.98 -29.31
N ASP A 157 15.91 -17.65 -29.34
CA ASP A 157 16.42 -16.83 -28.27
C ASP A 157 15.46 -16.78 -27.06
N LYS A 158 14.24 -17.28 -27.18
CA LYS A 158 13.26 -17.42 -26.13
C LYS A 158 13.20 -18.83 -25.52
N LEU A 159 13.90 -19.78 -26.13
CA LEU A 159 14.01 -21.12 -25.57
C LEU A 159 15.04 -21.12 -24.44
N TYR A 160 14.63 -21.57 -23.26
CA TYR A 160 15.49 -21.59 -22.07
C TYR A 160 16.82 -22.33 -22.32
N LEU A 161 16.77 -23.54 -22.88
CA LEU A 161 17.97 -24.33 -23.15
C LEU A 161 18.87 -23.68 -24.21
N SER A 162 18.31 -23.08 -25.25
CA SER A 162 19.10 -22.40 -26.28
C SER A 162 19.89 -21.23 -25.73
N SER A 163 19.31 -20.49 -24.80
CA SER A 163 19.97 -19.32 -24.20
C SER A 163 20.91 -19.65 -23.04
N ASN A 164 20.78 -20.84 -22.41
CA ASN A 164 21.58 -21.25 -21.25
C ASN A 164 22.53 -22.40 -21.50
N HIS A 165 22.45 -23.06 -22.67
CA HIS A 165 23.34 -24.16 -22.99
C HIS A 165 24.78 -23.68 -23.08
N PRO A 166 25.79 -24.41 -22.56
CA PRO A 166 27.20 -24.00 -22.58
C PRO A 166 27.72 -23.64 -23.97
N ILE A 167 27.27 -24.34 -25.00
CA ILE A 167 27.65 -24.05 -26.40
C ILE A 167 27.07 -22.71 -26.87
N SER A 168 25.88 -22.34 -26.43
CA SER A 168 25.22 -21.07 -26.77
C SER A 168 25.81 -19.87 -26.02
N LEU A 169 26.40 -20.09 -24.83
CA LEU A 169 27.03 -19.05 -24.03
C LEU A 169 28.34 -18.52 -24.62
N GLY A 170 28.94 -19.25 -25.55
CA GLY A 170 30.18 -18.82 -26.20
C GLY A 170 31.34 -18.59 -25.23
N THR A 171 32.29 -17.74 -25.67
CA THR A 171 33.55 -17.49 -24.93
C THR A 171 33.44 -16.43 -23.84
N ASN A 172 32.31 -15.70 -23.70
CA ASN A 172 32.17 -14.63 -22.71
C ASN A 172 30.81 -14.68 -21.99
N PRO A 173 30.67 -15.55 -20.98
CA PRO A 173 29.43 -15.70 -20.20
C PRO A 173 29.04 -14.44 -19.45
N GLU A 174 29.99 -13.65 -18.93
CA GLU A 174 29.69 -12.42 -18.16
C GLU A 174 29.00 -11.37 -19.02
N LYS A 175 29.40 -11.22 -20.28
CA LYS A 175 28.76 -10.31 -21.21
C LYS A 175 27.32 -10.72 -21.54
N ILE A 176 27.05 -12.01 -21.55
CA ILE A 176 25.70 -12.55 -21.77
C ILE A 176 24.83 -12.30 -20.56
N ASP A 177 25.36 -12.53 -19.35
CA ASP A 177 24.65 -12.28 -18.11
C ASP A 177 24.33 -10.78 -17.95
N LYS A 178 25.28 -9.90 -18.25
CA LYS A 178 25.03 -8.45 -18.22
C LYS A 178 23.88 -8.05 -19.13
N LYS A 179 23.89 -8.48 -20.41
CA LYS A 179 22.77 -8.20 -21.32
C LYS A 179 21.43 -8.77 -20.86
N ARG A 180 21.46 -9.92 -20.19
CA ARG A 180 20.27 -10.56 -19.65
C ARG A 180 19.70 -9.78 -18.48
N ILE A 181 20.57 -9.31 -17.58
CA ILE A 181 20.20 -8.46 -16.46
C ILE A 181 19.63 -7.13 -16.95
N GLU A 182 20.31 -6.44 -17.87
CA GLU A 182 19.84 -5.18 -18.47
C GLU A 182 18.45 -5.34 -19.10
N LYS A 183 18.23 -6.42 -19.83
CA LYS A 183 16.96 -6.70 -20.48
C LYS A 183 15.86 -7.01 -19.47
N PHE A 184 16.15 -7.80 -18.43
CA PHE A 184 15.20 -8.10 -17.37
C PHE A 184 14.84 -6.84 -16.58
N SER A 185 15.83 -6.05 -16.16
CA SER A 185 15.64 -4.77 -15.46
C SER A 185 14.75 -3.82 -16.25
N TYR A 186 14.96 -3.71 -17.57
CA TYR A 186 14.09 -2.92 -18.44
C TYR A 186 12.63 -3.37 -18.38
N TYR A 187 12.33 -4.66 -18.60
CA TYR A 187 10.95 -5.16 -18.57
C TYR A 187 10.33 -5.07 -17.17
N LEU A 188 11.12 -5.33 -16.12
CA LEU A 188 10.67 -5.20 -14.74
C LEU A 188 10.24 -3.75 -14.43
N LYS A 189 11.08 -2.76 -14.75
CA LYS A 189 10.77 -1.34 -14.54
C LYS A 189 9.55 -0.89 -15.35
N GLU A 190 9.41 -1.32 -16.59
CA GLU A 190 8.22 -1.04 -17.41
C GLU A 190 6.96 -1.69 -16.79
N CYS A 191 7.05 -2.93 -16.29
CA CYS A 191 5.92 -3.58 -15.62
C CYS A 191 5.54 -2.87 -14.32
N ILE A 192 6.50 -2.46 -13.50
CA ILE A 192 6.26 -1.65 -12.28
C ILE A 192 5.53 -0.36 -12.66
N SER A 193 6.02 0.36 -13.67
CA SER A 193 5.39 1.58 -14.17
C SER A 193 3.93 1.35 -14.59
N ILE A 194 3.68 0.30 -15.37
CA ILE A 194 2.35 -0.02 -15.88
C ILE A 194 1.40 -0.39 -14.71
N VAL A 195 1.84 -1.24 -13.79
CA VAL A 195 1.04 -1.64 -12.62
C VAL A 195 0.69 -0.41 -11.77
N ALA A 196 1.67 0.46 -11.49
CA ALA A 196 1.46 1.67 -10.71
C ALA A 196 0.48 2.65 -11.38
N ILE A 197 0.57 2.86 -12.69
CA ILE A 197 -0.38 3.73 -13.41
C ILE A 197 -1.76 3.07 -13.53
N MET A 198 -1.84 1.75 -13.75
CA MET A 198 -3.12 1.03 -13.73
C MET A 198 -3.79 1.10 -12.35
N ARG A 199 -3.01 1.14 -11.25
CA ARG A 199 -3.54 1.40 -9.91
C ARG A 199 -4.25 2.77 -9.85
N LEU A 200 -3.74 3.78 -10.52
CA LEU A 200 -4.36 5.12 -10.54
C LEU A 200 -5.73 5.14 -11.24
N SER A 201 -6.06 4.13 -12.06
CA SER A 201 -7.42 4.00 -12.62
C SER A 201 -8.49 3.71 -11.56
N ILE A 202 -8.12 3.35 -10.35
CA ILE A 202 -9.05 3.10 -9.25
C ILE A 202 -9.39 4.40 -8.53
N ASP A 203 -8.39 5.16 -8.16
CA ASP A 203 -8.45 6.51 -7.65
C ASP A 203 -7.07 7.18 -7.75
N PRO A 204 -6.99 8.52 -7.83
CA PRO A 204 -5.74 9.26 -8.01
C PRO A 204 -4.95 9.47 -6.72
N MET A 205 -5.38 8.92 -5.58
CA MET A 205 -4.82 9.25 -4.27
C MET A 205 -3.30 9.08 -4.17
N PRO A 206 -2.68 8.00 -4.73
CA PRO A 206 -1.24 7.84 -4.62
C PRO A 206 -0.41 8.99 -5.21
N VAL A 207 -0.96 9.74 -6.15
CA VAL A 207 -0.28 10.91 -6.74
C VAL A 207 -0.86 12.24 -6.27
N LEU A 208 -2.14 12.30 -5.89
CA LEU A 208 -2.73 13.50 -5.30
C LEU A 208 -2.13 13.84 -3.94
N LEU A 209 -1.86 12.83 -3.11
CA LEU A 209 -1.27 13.01 -1.79
C LEU A 209 0.19 13.50 -1.80
N LEU A 210 0.80 13.64 -2.97
CA LEU A 210 2.10 14.31 -3.13
C LEU A 210 1.99 15.85 -2.96
N ASP A 211 0.80 16.40 -3.16
CA ASP A 211 0.51 17.80 -2.90
C ASP A 211 0.20 17.99 -1.40
N ASP A 212 0.99 18.84 -0.74
CA ASP A 212 0.85 19.11 0.70
C ASP A 212 -0.52 19.70 1.06
N ASP A 213 -1.13 20.51 0.18
CA ASP A 213 -2.46 21.06 0.43
C ASP A 213 -3.54 19.99 0.38
N ILE A 214 -3.43 19.06 -0.56
CA ILE A 214 -4.31 17.88 -0.65
C ILE A 214 -4.10 16.96 0.54
N PHE A 215 -2.83 16.68 0.90
CA PHE A 215 -2.49 15.83 2.03
C PHE A 215 -3.12 16.33 3.33
N ASP A 216 -3.07 17.64 3.59
CA ASP A 216 -3.62 18.26 4.79
C ASP A 216 -5.18 18.38 4.79
N ARG A 217 -5.84 18.04 3.68
CA ARG A 217 -7.32 17.95 3.57
C ARG A 217 -7.85 16.51 3.63
N THR A 218 -6.97 15.51 3.58
CA THR A 218 -7.34 14.09 3.39
C THR A 218 -7.08 13.24 4.63
N ASN A 219 -7.52 13.70 5.79
CA ASN A 219 -7.23 13.08 7.10
C ASN A 219 -7.63 11.61 7.22
N GLU A 220 -8.74 11.20 6.59
CA GLU A 220 -9.32 9.85 6.74
C GLU A 220 -8.97 8.90 5.59
N ILE A 221 -8.14 9.33 4.65
CA ILE A 221 -7.80 8.51 3.49
C ILE A 221 -6.72 7.50 3.86
N ILE A 222 -7.03 6.23 3.63
CA ILE A 222 -6.16 5.08 3.94
C ILE A 222 -4.99 4.97 2.96
N SER A 223 -5.14 5.47 1.73
CA SER A 223 -4.09 5.40 0.70
C SER A 223 -2.84 6.16 1.13
N GLU A 224 -1.68 5.58 0.91
CA GLU A 224 -0.40 6.28 1.05
C GLU A 224 0.04 6.88 -0.30
N PRO A 225 0.76 8.03 -0.28
CA PRO A 225 1.34 8.60 -1.49
C PRO A 225 2.45 7.69 -2.02
N TYR A 226 2.60 7.65 -3.33
CA TYR A 226 3.83 7.12 -3.91
C TYR A 226 5.03 7.96 -3.44
N PRO A 227 6.09 7.38 -2.89
CA PRO A 227 7.30 8.14 -2.55
C PRO A 227 7.84 8.89 -3.77
N VAL A 228 8.34 10.10 -3.58
CA VAL A 228 8.90 10.91 -4.69
C VAL A 228 9.99 10.14 -5.45
N SER A 229 10.83 9.38 -4.72
CA SER A 229 11.85 8.52 -5.33
C SER A 229 11.25 7.45 -6.25
N PHE A 230 10.13 6.84 -5.87
CA PHE A 230 9.40 5.88 -6.67
C PHE A 230 8.83 6.53 -7.94
N VAL A 231 8.22 7.69 -7.79
CA VAL A 231 7.68 8.45 -8.93
C VAL A 231 8.77 8.78 -9.95
N VAL A 232 9.91 9.30 -9.50
CA VAL A 232 11.04 9.67 -10.37
C VAL A 232 11.66 8.45 -11.07
N GLU A 233 11.75 7.30 -10.37
CA GLU A 233 12.39 6.09 -10.92
C GLU A 233 11.51 5.35 -11.93
N TYR A 234 10.19 5.25 -11.66
CA TYR A 234 9.31 4.33 -12.39
C TYR A 234 8.23 5.02 -13.23
N LEU A 235 7.78 6.23 -12.87
CA LEU A 235 6.69 6.87 -13.59
C LEU A 235 7.27 7.91 -14.58
N LYS A 236 6.83 7.83 -15.82
CA LYS A 236 7.22 8.82 -16.83
C LYS A 236 6.49 10.13 -16.54
N GLU A 237 7.22 11.24 -16.54
CA GLU A 237 6.66 12.58 -16.34
C GLU A 237 5.51 12.86 -17.30
N GLU A 238 5.67 12.51 -18.59
CA GLU A 238 4.63 12.66 -19.61
C GLU A 238 3.34 11.92 -19.24
N ASP A 239 3.45 10.66 -18.74
CA ASP A 239 2.28 9.88 -18.33
C ASP A 239 1.54 10.56 -17.17
N LEU A 240 2.28 11.07 -16.16
CA LEU A 240 1.68 11.75 -15.02
C LEU A 240 1.01 13.09 -15.42
N GLU A 241 1.66 13.90 -16.23
CA GLU A 241 1.10 15.16 -16.70
C GLU A 241 -0.15 14.94 -17.56
N ASN A 242 -0.18 13.86 -18.33
CA ASN A 242 -1.36 13.47 -19.09
C ASN A 242 -2.46 12.86 -18.20
N TYR A 243 -2.09 12.09 -17.17
CA TYR A 243 -3.03 11.55 -16.19
C TYR A 243 -3.75 12.67 -15.42
N LYS A 244 -3.05 13.76 -15.07
CA LYS A 244 -3.65 14.92 -14.39
C LYS A 244 -4.76 15.60 -15.21
N LYS A 245 -4.85 15.33 -16.52
CA LYS A 245 -5.91 15.87 -17.40
C LYS A 245 -7.17 15.02 -17.42
N THR A 246 -7.14 13.83 -16.81
CA THR A 246 -8.27 12.91 -16.76
C THR A 246 -9.37 13.39 -15.84
N GLU A 247 -10.62 13.01 -16.14
CA GLU A 247 -11.77 13.40 -15.34
C GLU A 247 -11.69 12.85 -13.91
N ILE A 248 -11.19 11.62 -13.73
CA ILE A 248 -11.03 11.04 -12.40
C ILE A 248 -10.07 11.86 -11.53
N TYR A 249 -8.97 12.34 -12.09
CA TYR A 249 -8.02 13.18 -11.36
C TYR A 249 -8.65 14.53 -11.02
N ILE A 250 -9.21 15.23 -12.01
CA ILE A 250 -9.77 16.57 -11.85
C ILE A 250 -10.95 16.58 -10.86
N ASN A 251 -11.85 15.61 -11.00
CA ASN A 251 -13.03 15.53 -10.13
C ASN A 251 -12.62 15.23 -8.69
N THR A 252 -11.72 14.25 -8.48
CA THR A 252 -11.22 13.93 -7.14
C THR A 252 -10.49 15.12 -6.50
N TYR A 253 -9.63 15.80 -7.26
CA TYR A 253 -8.95 17.00 -6.80
C TYR A 253 -9.95 18.08 -6.35
N ASN A 254 -10.94 18.39 -7.19
CA ASN A 254 -11.95 19.39 -6.89
C ASN A 254 -12.83 19.02 -5.69
N ASP A 255 -13.12 17.74 -5.50
CA ASP A 255 -13.90 17.27 -4.35
C ASP A 255 -13.09 17.42 -3.05
N ILE A 256 -11.81 17.06 -3.07
CA ILE A 256 -10.93 17.21 -1.90
C ILE A 256 -10.75 18.69 -1.53
N MET A 257 -10.64 19.58 -2.51
CA MET A 257 -10.49 21.02 -2.26
C MET A 257 -11.69 21.64 -1.52
N LYS A 258 -12.84 20.96 -1.48
CA LYS A 258 -14.00 21.39 -0.67
C LYS A 258 -13.85 21.06 0.83
N PHE A 259 -12.97 20.14 1.20
CA PHE A 259 -12.73 19.80 2.61
C PHE A 259 -11.88 20.88 3.29
N PRO A 260 -12.12 21.12 4.60
CA PRO A 260 -11.30 22.05 5.34
C PRO A 260 -9.85 21.56 5.41
N LYS A 261 -8.91 22.48 5.29
CA LYS A 261 -7.49 22.20 5.54
C LYS A 261 -7.28 22.13 7.05
N THR A 262 -6.56 21.10 7.51
CA THR A 262 -6.08 20.98 8.88
C THR A 262 -4.60 21.38 8.97
N SER A 263 -4.12 21.71 10.15
CA SER A 263 -2.68 21.84 10.36
C SER A 263 -1.96 20.50 10.16
N ARG A 264 -0.70 20.54 9.73
CA ARG A 264 0.10 19.34 9.50
C ARG A 264 0.14 18.43 10.75
N CYS A 265 0.27 18.97 11.95
CA CYS A 265 0.31 18.18 13.17
C CYS A 265 -1.01 17.42 13.44
N VAL A 266 -2.17 17.95 13.00
CA VAL A 266 -3.47 17.26 13.10
C VAL A 266 -3.58 16.18 12.01
N THR A 267 -3.09 16.45 10.80
CA THR A 267 -2.98 15.44 9.74
C THR A 267 -2.08 14.26 10.17
N ASP A 268 -0.95 14.56 10.81
CA ASP A 268 -0.02 13.53 11.31
C ASP A 268 -0.65 12.66 12.41
N ILE A 269 -1.58 13.21 13.22
CA ILE A 269 -2.36 12.41 14.16
C ILE A 269 -3.27 11.42 13.44
N TYR A 270 -3.93 11.84 12.35
CA TYR A 270 -4.76 10.93 11.58
C TYR A 270 -3.98 9.84 10.85
N LYS A 271 -2.89 10.21 10.19
CA LYS A 271 -2.13 9.31 9.30
C LYS A 271 -1.06 8.52 10.01
N GLY A 272 -0.35 9.14 10.95
CA GLY A 272 0.78 8.54 11.68
C GLY A 272 0.47 8.19 13.13
N HIS A 273 -0.70 8.57 13.65
CA HIS A 273 -1.04 8.42 15.07
C HIS A 273 -0.01 9.04 16.02
N CYS A 274 0.70 10.08 15.56
CA CYS A 274 1.76 10.75 16.31
C CYS A 274 1.27 12.10 16.84
N ILE A 275 1.41 12.33 18.14
CA ILE A 275 1.04 13.57 18.83
C ILE A 275 2.33 14.31 19.22
N ASP A 276 2.60 15.41 18.52
CA ASP A 276 3.72 16.29 18.83
C ASP A 276 3.34 17.29 19.92
N LEU A 277 3.88 17.10 21.11
CA LEU A 277 3.58 17.95 22.27
C LEU A 277 4.15 19.37 22.16
N GLU A 278 5.14 19.61 21.29
CA GLU A 278 5.60 20.97 21.01
C GLU A 278 4.54 21.78 20.24
N LYS A 279 3.59 21.10 19.59
CA LYS A 279 2.48 21.68 18.82
C LYS A 279 1.14 21.60 19.54
N MET A 280 1.12 21.29 20.86
CA MET A 280 -0.12 21.03 21.61
C MET A 280 -1.14 22.17 21.52
N ASP A 281 -0.71 23.43 21.48
CA ASP A 281 -1.63 24.58 21.38
C ASP A 281 -2.40 24.58 20.04
N ILE A 282 -1.70 24.28 18.93
CA ILE A 282 -2.32 24.15 17.61
C ILE A 282 -3.29 22.97 17.60
N ILE A 283 -2.85 21.83 18.11
CA ILE A 283 -3.66 20.60 18.16
C ILE A 283 -4.93 20.82 18.98
N LEU A 284 -4.82 21.48 20.15
CA LEU A 284 -5.97 21.77 21.00
C LEU A 284 -6.97 22.75 20.36
N ASN A 285 -6.48 23.73 19.59
CA ASN A 285 -7.34 24.65 18.84
C ASN A 285 -8.14 23.96 17.72
N GLU A 286 -7.58 22.90 17.13
CA GLU A 286 -8.18 22.11 16.05
C GLU A 286 -8.74 20.76 16.54
N ILE A 287 -8.79 20.49 17.83
CA ILE A 287 -9.17 19.19 18.41
C ILE A 287 -10.55 18.70 17.97
N ASN A 288 -11.46 19.62 17.66
CA ASN A 288 -12.79 19.34 17.14
C ASN A 288 -12.81 18.81 15.71
N LEU A 289 -11.72 18.97 14.97
CA LEU A 289 -11.54 18.38 13.63
C LEU A 289 -11.14 16.90 13.72
N LEU A 290 -10.62 16.46 14.89
CA LEU A 290 -10.31 15.05 15.13
C LEU A 290 -11.59 14.30 15.53
N LYS A 291 -11.91 13.23 14.79
CA LYS A 291 -13.04 12.35 15.14
C LYS A 291 -12.70 11.40 16.29
N PHE A 292 -13.71 10.81 16.88
CA PHE A 292 -13.54 9.74 17.87
C PHE A 292 -12.97 8.48 17.17
N PRO A 293 -11.98 7.79 17.72
CA PRO A 293 -11.34 7.98 19.04
C PRO A 293 -10.07 8.86 19.03
N TYR A 294 -9.69 9.47 17.89
CA TYR A 294 -8.47 10.27 17.72
C TYR A 294 -8.41 11.45 18.70
N ASN A 295 -9.51 12.20 18.82
CA ASN A 295 -9.62 13.33 19.73
C ASN A 295 -9.42 12.93 21.19
N ILE A 296 -10.02 11.81 21.63
CA ILE A 296 -9.87 11.31 23.01
C ILE A 296 -8.44 10.88 23.27
N ALA A 297 -7.85 10.06 22.40
CA ALA A 297 -6.48 9.62 22.57
C ALA A 297 -5.51 10.81 22.64
N THR A 298 -5.73 11.82 21.79
CA THR A 298 -4.94 13.06 21.79
C THR A 298 -5.09 13.83 23.09
N LEU A 299 -6.33 14.01 23.58
CA LEU A 299 -6.57 14.69 24.86
C LEU A 299 -5.95 13.94 26.04
N LEU A 300 -6.02 12.61 26.07
CA LEU A 300 -5.38 11.81 27.11
C LEU A 300 -3.85 11.99 27.10
N ILE A 301 -3.23 12.04 25.93
CA ILE A 301 -1.78 12.26 25.79
C ILE A 301 -1.37 13.68 26.21
N ILE A 302 -2.15 14.69 25.83
CA ILE A 302 -1.80 16.09 26.11
C ILE A 302 -2.08 16.44 27.58
N LYS A 303 -3.24 16.02 28.11
CA LYS A 303 -3.72 16.46 29.45
C LYS A 303 -3.18 15.61 30.61
N ILE A 304 -2.66 14.41 30.35
CA ILE A 304 -2.12 13.54 31.40
C ILE A 304 -0.60 13.49 31.27
N ASP A 305 0.08 13.92 32.31
CA ASP A 305 1.55 13.88 32.35
C ASP A 305 2.07 12.43 32.29
N ASP A 306 3.27 12.27 31.78
CA ASP A 306 3.97 10.99 31.63
C ASP A 306 3.32 9.98 30.66
N VAL A 307 2.21 10.28 30.03
CA VAL A 307 1.58 9.39 29.02
C VAL A 307 2.44 9.38 27.77
N THR A 308 2.86 8.18 27.37
CA THR A 308 3.70 7.97 26.19
C THR A 308 2.93 7.38 25.03
N LYS A 309 1.93 6.54 25.34
CA LYS A 309 1.08 5.90 24.32
C LYS A 309 -0.34 5.74 24.83
N VAL A 310 -1.29 5.80 23.93
CA VAL A 310 -2.69 5.47 24.18
C VAL A 310 -3.15 4.47 23.12
N SER A 311 -3.67 3.33 23.55
CA SER A 311 -4.17 2.30 22.66
C SER A 311 -5.66 2.06 22.84
N THR A 312 -6.37 1.74 21.78
CA THR A 312 -7.79 1.39 21.79
C THR A 312 -8.05 0.19 20.86
N TYR A 313 -9.26 -0.33 20.84
CA TYR A 313 -9.62 -1.53 20.07
C TYR A 313 -8.72 -2.75 20.33
N GLY A 314 -8.37 -2.97 21.60
CA GLY A 314 -7.51 -4.10 21.98
C GLY A 314 -6.08 -4.00 21.43
N GLY A 315 -5.59 -2.76 21.23
CA GLY A 315 -4.23 -2.50 20.73
C GLY A 315 -4.10 -2.36 19.21
N PHE A 316 -5.18 -2.55 18.46
CA PHE A 316 -5.13 -2.38 17.01
C PHE A 316 -4.91 -0.92 16.57
N MET A 317 -5.31 0.03 17.40
CA MET A 317 -5.08 1.45 17.15
C MET A 317 -4.28 2.03 18.32
N THR A 318 -3.08 2.49 18.06
CA THR A 318 -2.17 3.03 19.06
C THR A 318 -1.67 4.41 18.65
N PHE A 319 -1.79 5.36 19.56
CA PHE A 319 -1.33 6.74 19.42
C PHE A 319 -0.05 6.92 20.23
N TYR A 320 0.90 7.60 19.66
CA TYR A 320 2.23 7.84 20.23
C TYR A 320 2.41 9.32 20.55
N SER A 321 2.97 9.60 21.70
CA SER A 321 3.37 10.96 22.04
C SER A 321 4.86 11.19 21.69
N SER A 322 5.24 12.44 21.48
CA SER A 322 6.65 12.81 21.32
C SER A 322 7.48 12.69 22.62
N ARG A 323 6.89 12.26 23.74
CA ARG A 323 7.62 12.00 25.00
C ARG A 323 8.52 10.78 24.87
N ASP A 324 9.69 10.85 25.50
CA ASP A 324 10.55 9.69 25.64
C ASP A 324 9.85 8.56 26.39
N CYS A 325 9.83 7.39 25.77
CA CYS A 325 9.26 6.19 26.36
C CYS A 325 10.37 5.28 26.90
N LYS A 326 10.28 4.86 28.17
CA LYS A 326 11.22 3.93 28.79
C LYS A 326 11.25 2.58 28.07
N ARG A 327 10.08 2.11 27.63
CA ARG A 327 9.98 0.93 26.82
C ARG A 327 9.97 1.31 25.33
N LYS A 328 11.04 0.97 24.63
CA LYS A 328 11.21 1.30 23.20
C LYS A 328 10.49 0.33 22.27
N ASP A 329 10.42 -0.96 22.65
CA ASP A 329 9.80 -1.98 21.81
C ASP A 329 8.33 -2.17 22.18
N TRP A 330 7.46 -2.02 21.19
CA TRP A 330 6.04 -2.29 21.39
C TRP A 330 5.75 -3.77 21.12
N ASN A 331 5.61 -4.55 22.20
CA ASN A 331 5.45 -6.00 22.15
C ASN A 331 4.08 -6.50 22.65
N PHE A 332 3.07 -5.64 22.73
CA PHE A 332 1.74 -6.10 23.11
C PHE A 332 1.08 -6.87 21.98
N SER A 333 0.61 -8.08 22.27
CA SER A 333 -0.41 -8.75 21.48
C SER A 333 -1.81 -8.29 21.93
N SER A 334 -2.82 -8.49 21.09
CA SER A 334 -4.22 -8.23 21.49
C SER A 334 -4.66 -9.05 22.71
N THR A 335 -3.95 -10.16 22.99
CA THR A 335 -4.19 -11.04 24.14
C THR A 335 -3.72 -10.38 25.43
N ASP A 336 -2.62 -9.62 25.42
CA ASP A 336 -2.07 -8.97 26.61
C ASP A 336 -3.03 -7.93 27.19
N PHE A 337 -3.78 -7.22 26.33
CA PHE A 337 -4.78 -6.25 26.77
C PHE A 337 -5.96 -6.88 27.53
N ARG A 338 -6.21 -8.19 27.35
CA ARG A 338 -7.25 -8.91 28.09
C ARG A 338 -6.87 -9.24 29.54
N LEU A 339 -5.58 -9.12 29.87
CA LEU A 339 -5.05 -9.38 31.21
C LEU A 339 -5.26 -8.20 32.17
N PHE A 340 -5.62 -7.02 31.65
CA PHE A 340 -5.84 -5.84 32.49
C PHE A 340 -7.30 -5.75 32.91
N ASP A 341 -7.54 -5.56 34.22
CA ASP A 341 -8.87 -5.35 34.78
C ASP A 341 -9.44 -4.00 34.30
N LYS A 342 -10.76 -3.96 34.07
CA LYS A 342 -11.47 -2.72 33.77
C LYS A 342 -11.27 -1.70 34.88
N ASP A 343 -11.00 -0.46 34.51
CA ASP A 343 -10.85 0.68 35.43
C ASP A 343 -9.72 0.56 36.46
N SER A 344 -8.66 -0.18 36.11
CA SER A 344 -7.47 -0.31 36.95
C SER A 344 -6.37 0.69 36.58
N PHE A 345 -5.68 1.20 37.60
CA PHE A 345 -4.57 2.12 37.45
C PHE A 345 -3.26 1.50 37.93
N ASN A 346 -2.14 1.93 37.31
CA ASN A 346 -0.79 1.57 37.71
C ASN A 346 -0.47 0.06 37.63
N ASN A 347 -1.01 -0.63 36.64
CA ASN A 347 -0.58 -1.99 36.35
C ASN A 347 0.85 -1.98 35.84
N LYS A 348 1.77 -2.63 36.56
CA LYS A 348 3.17 -2.67 36.17
C LYS A 348 3.35 -3.61 34.98
N TYR A 349 3.97 -3.08 33.91
CA TYR A 349 4.31 -3.86 32.74
C TYR A 349 5.76 -3.57 32.32
N LYS A 350 6.68 -4.52 32.57
CA LYS A 350 8.13 -4.33 32.34
C LYS A 350 8.66 -3.05 33.00
N GLU A 351 9.14 -2.10 32.19
CA GLU A 351 9.72 -0.82 32.65
C GLU A 351 8.71 0.33 32.73
N VAL A 352 7.49 0.11 32.28
CA VAL A 352 6.41 1.10 32.21
C VAL A 352 5.20 0.66 33.01
N TYR A 353 4.23 1.55 33.12
CA TYR A 353 2.93 1.27 33.73
C TYR A 353 1.82 1.36 32.70
N MET A 354 0.78 0.55 32.91
CA MET A 354 -0.45 0.61 32.15
C MET A 354 -1.62 0.97 33.06
N SER A 355 -2.45 1.87 32.58
CA SER A 355 -3.72 2.24 33.23
C SER A 355 -4.85 2.15 32.22
N LEU A 356 -6.07 1.86 32.71
CA LEU A 356 -7.25 1.81 31.86
C LEU A 356 -8.21 2.94 32.22
N ILE A 357 -8.84 3.48 31.18
CA ILE A 357 -9.91 4.46 31.30
C ILE A 357 -10.98 4.13 30.26
N THR A 358 -12.24 4.20 30.69
CA THR A 358 -13.38 3.97 29.79
C THR A 358 -14.05 5.31 29.51
N ILE A 359 -14.13 5.70 28.22
CA ILE A 359 -14.80 6.93 27.78
C ILE A 359 -15.79 6.54 26.69
N LYS A 360 -17.06 6.93 26.86
CA LYS A 360 -18.16 6.59 25.94
C LYS A 360 -18.17 5.10 25.56
N GLU A 361 -18.14 4.25 26.58
CA GLU A 361 -18.13 2.78 26.44
C GLU A 361 -16.91 2.17 25.72
N LYS A 362 -15.94 2.99 25.33
CA LYS A 362 -14.68 2.52 24.73
C LYS A 362 -13.56 2.53 25.74
N VAL A 363 -12.78 1.45 25.75
CA VAL A 363 -11.63 1.29 26.63
C VAL A 363 -10.39 1.87 25.98
N PHE A 364 -9.68 2.71 26.72
CA PHE A 364 -8.39 3.26 26.35
C PHE A 364 -7.33 2.74 27.32
N TYR A 365 -6.28 2.16 26.79
CA TYR A 365 -5.11 1.69 27.52
C TYR A 365 -4.04 2.77 27.47
N ILE A 366 -3.65 3.28 28.63
CA ILE A 366 -2.71 4.39 28.75
C ILE A 366 -1.38 3.84 29.23
N GLU A 367 -0.34 3.91 28.40
CA GLU A 367 1.03 3.60 28.79
C GLU A 367 1.73 4.86 29.31
N HIS A 368 2.38 4.77 30.46
CA HIS A 368 3.07 5.88 31.10
C HIS A 368 4.35 5.43 31.81
N ASN A 369 5.35 6.32 31.81
CA ASN A 369 6.70 6.01 32.32
C ASN A 369 6.76 5.83 33.83
N ASN A 370 5.98 6.59 34.57
CA ASN A 370 6.03 6.62 36.02
C ASN A 370 4.68 6.29 36.62
N LYS A 371 4.68 5.73 37.81
CA LYS A 371 3.46 5.41 38.56
C LYS A 371 2.65 6.70 38.84
N PHE A 372 1.38 6.75 38.47
CA PHE A 372 0.52 7.88 38.78
C PHE A 372 0.34 8.03 40.27
N SER A 373 0.47 9.28 40.76
CA SER A 373 0.13 9.64 42.12
C SER A 373 -1.40 9.58 42.36
N ILE A 374 -1.84 9.55 43.62
CA ILE A 374 -3.26 9.60 43.96
C ILE A 374 -3.92 10.87 43.40
N ASN A 375 -3.23 12.00 43.43
CA ASN A 375 -3.73 13.25 42.85
C ASN A 375 -3.94 13.14 41.35
N MET A 376 -3.00 12.52 40.62
CA MET A 376 -3.12 12.30 39.19
C MET A 376 -4.29 11.34 38.88
N ILE A 377 -4.45 10.27 39.63
CA ILE A 377 -5.59 9.34 39.47
C ILE A 377 -6.91 10.07 39.65
N ASN A 378 -7.02 10.94 40.66
CA ASN A 378 -8.24 11.73 40.89
C ASN A 378 -8.49 12.69 39.71
N TYR A 379 -7.46 13.39 39.25
CA TYR A 379 -7.54 14.24 38.05
C TYR A 379 -8.00 13.46 36.82
N ILE A 380 -7.44 12.28 36.57
CA ILE A 380 -7.83 11.42 35.43
C ILE A 380 -9.32 11.03 35.54
N LYS A 381 -9.83 10.72 36.74
CA LYS A 381 -11.24 10.40 36.96
C LYS A 381 -12.16 11.59 36.71
N GLU A 382 -11.72 12.80 37.05
CA GLU A 382 -12.44 14.04 36.72
C GLU A 382 -12.43 14.30 35.22
N LEU A 383 -11.28 14.20 34.57
CA LEU A 383 -11.13 14.31 33.15
C LEU A 383 -12.00 13.29 32.39
N GLN A 384 -12.10 12.06 32.89
CA GLN A 384 -12.97 11.02 32.32
C GLN A 384 -14.42 11.49 32.30
N LYS A 385 -14.93 12.03 33.43
CA LYS A 385 -16.30 12.54 33.52
C LYS A 385 -16.53 13.72 32.59
N GLU A 386 -15.55 14.61 32.47
CA GLU A 386 -15.59 15.73 31.51
C GLU A 386 -15.72 15.22 30.07
N LEU A 387 -14.88 14.29 29.68
CA LEU A 387 -14.85 13.72 28.33
C LEU A 387 -16.11 12.90 27.98
N ASP A 388 -16.69 12.19 28.97
CA ASP A 388 -17.95 11.48 28.77
C ASP A 388 -19.13 12.42 28.48
N ASN A 389 -19.09 13.65 29.00
CA ASN A 389 -20.16 14.64 28.86
C ASN A 389 -20.01 15.55 27.62
N LEU A 390 -18.89 15.54 26.92
CA LEU A 390 -18.68 16.39 25.74
C LEU A 390 -19.50 15.91 24.54
N VAL A 391 -20.51 16.70 24.14
CA VAL A 391 -21.47 16.38 23.08
C VAL A 391 -20.81 16.38 21.68
N TRP A 392 -19.88 17.28 21.43
CA TRP A 392 -19.22 17.41 20.11
C TRP A 392 -18.27 16.26 19.75
N LEU A 393 -17.88 15.44 20.75
CA LEU A 393 -17.11 14.22 20.51
C LEU A 393 -17.92 13.11 19.84
N CYS A 394 -19.23 13.28 19.69
CA CYS A 394 -20.17 12.27 19.19
C CYS A 394 -20.52 12.39 17.71
N GLN A 395 -19.87 13.24 16.92
CA GLN A 395 -20.03 13.18 15.47
C GLN A 395 -19.34 11.90 14.96
N THR A 396 -20.06 10.81 15.15
CA THR A 396 -19.71 9.48 14.67
C THR A 396 -19.90 9.43 13.17
N LEU A 397 -18.97 8.75 12.53
CA LEU A 397 -19.06 8.11 11.23
C LEU A 397 -20.44 7.46 11.02
N PHE A 398 -21.19 7.95 10.05
CA PHE A 398 -22.13 7.18 9.27
C PHE A 398 -21.66 7.17 7.83
#